data_7d04759f1d4d2f54c83fbe9d0e6c6a8e
#
_entry.id   7d04759f1d4d2f54c83fbe9d0e6c6a8e
#
_cell.length_a   1.000
_cell.length_b   1.000
_cell.length_c   1.000
_cell.angle_alpha   90.00
_cell.angle_beta   90.00
_cell.angle_gamma   90.00
#
_symmetry.space_group_name_H-M   'P 1'
#
loop_
_entity.id
_entity.type
_entity.pdbx_description
1 polymer ?
#
loop_
_entity_poly.entity_id
_entity_poly.type
_entity_poly.pdbx_seq_one_letter_code
_entity_poly.pdbx_strand_id
1 'polypeptide(L)'
;MYNINNIGRLHIELTSRCNASCPACSRNLAGGPVSPNLEITELTIDDIKNFFPKKFAENIIGINFCGNVGDPGMALDLLPILEYFQSSTKKYIAQQVRTNGGMRNPEHWKEVGKFFASLPREKRLTHAFYQPAVVFSVDGLEDTNHIYRRGVKWDRLFANMEAYASTGAFGIWEFLVFEHNQHQVEEARKLAEKLGFHFAEKRPMGFGEYQGKQQGMNVYKRDGTYDYSIYPVDFTGERSTIPEGYKIDFTADMVEPVPELTEFSKSLAKTSGISCKSLEQHVQEIYVSASGHLLPCCFLGGVFGQFSSTYSRWQFNKKVQEMGKDKLDLRKNSIYDILMGPYFGPFFLEGWKNKSVEEGRLLYCVEMCGSISAIDNLYVTKSVAGKLINKSQE
;
A
#
# COMPACT_ATOMS: atom_id res chain seq x y z
N MET A 1 -18.91 11.53 8.43
CA MET A 1 -18.95 12.12 7.06
C MET A 1 -17.60 12.73 6.77
N TYR A 2 -17.09 12.58 5.57
CA TYR A 2 -15.89 13.32 5.17
C TYR A 2 -16.15 14.81 5.27
N ASN A 3 -15.27 15.49 6.00
CA ASN A 3 -15.32 16.93 6.11
C ASN A 3 -14.07 17.48 5.42
N ILE A 4 -14.28 18.23 4.36
CA ILE A 4 -13.19 18.82 3.56
C ILE A 4 -12.16 19.56 4.43
N ASN A 5 -12.62 20.24 5.48
CA ASN A 5 -11.74 20.97 6.38
C ASN A 5 -10.91 20.07 7.31
N ASN A 6 -11.28 18.80 7.45
CA ASN A 6 -10.57 17.81 8.28
C ASN A 6 -9.64 16.93 7.46
N ILE A 7 -9.71 17.00 6.11
CA ILE A 7 -8.78 16.27 5.24
C ILE A 7 -7.42 16.96 5.32
N GLY A 8 -6.49 16.31 5.98
CA GLY A 8 -5.11 16.78 6.12
C GLY A 8 -4.08 15.76 5.68
N ARG A 9 -4.51 14.56 5.26
CA ARG A 9 -3.61 13.51 4.76
C ARG A 9 -4.03 13.03 3.39
N LEU A 10 -3.02 12.78 2.56
CA LEU A 10 -3.18 12.20 1.23
C LEU A 10 -2.37 10.92 1.13
N HIS A 11 -2.97 9.90 0.54
CA HIS A 11 -2.25 8.75 0.04
C HIS A 11 -2.36 8.77 -1.49
N ILE A 12 -1.25 8.96 -2.18
CA ILE A 12 -1.24 9.15 -3.63
C ILE A 12 -0.40 8.06 -4.29
N GLU A 13 -0.98 7.33 -5.20
CA GLU A 13 -0.30 6.43 -6.09
C GLU A 13 0.06 7.16 -7.39
N LEU A 14 1.33 7.54 -7.55
CA LEU A 14 1.77 8.38 -8.67
C LEU A 14 1.79 7.64 -10.00
N THR A 15 2.07 6.35 -9.99
CA THR A 15 2.17 5.54 -11.20
C THR A 15 1.82 4.09 -10.90
N SER A 16 1.27 3.39 -11.88
CA SER A 16 1.07 1.93 -11.82
C SER A 16 2.29 1.15 -12.32
N ARG A 17 3.39 1.81 -12.69
CA ARG A 17 4.64 1.16 -13.10
C ARG A 17 5.45 0.74 -11.89
N CYS A 18 6.05 -0.44 -11.97
CA CYS A 18 7.01 -0.97 -11.00
C CYS A 18 7.99 -1.91 -11.70
N ASN A 19 9.24 -1.97 -11.26
CA ASN A 19 10.24 -2.89 -11.76
C ASN A 19 10.22 -4.25 -11.05
N ALA A 20 9.48 -4.37 -9.92
CA ALA A 20 9.41 -5.58 -9.12
C ALA A 20 8.16 -6.41 -9.44
N SER A 21 8.25 -7.73 -9.18
CA SER A 21 7.15 -8.69 -9.25
C SER A 21 6.98 -9.40 -7.91
N CYS A 22 6.73 -8.62 -6.83
CA CYS A 22 6.58 -9.18 -5.48
C CYS A 22 5.36 -10.11 -5.42
N PRO A 23 5.49 -11.32 -4.81
CA PRO A 23 4.43 -12.35 -4.83
C PRO A 23 3.09 -11.92 -4.23
N ALA A 24 3.11 -11.15 -3.13
CA ALA A 24 1.90 -10.67 -2.46
C ALA A 24 1.35 -9.36 -3.05
N CYS A 25 1.98 -8.79 -4.08
CA CYS A 25 1.54 -7.54 -4.67
C CYS A 25 0.40 -7.78 -5.66
N SER A 26 -0.71 -7.04 -5.50
CA SER A 26 -1.88 -7.10 -6.39
C SER A 26 -1.58 -6.73 -7.85
N ARG A 27 -0.41 -6.10 -8.12
CA ARG A 27 0.09 -5.85 -9.46
C ARG A 27 0.31 -7.13 -10.26
N ASN A 28 0.78 -8.18 -9.59
CA ASN A 28 1.27 -9.39 -10.23
C ASN A 28 0.43 -10.60 -9.79
N LEU A 29 0.29 -11.56 -10.67
CA LEU A 29 -0.36 -12.82 -10.36
C LEU A 29 0.65 -13.75 -9.67
N ALA A 30 0.64 -13.76 -8.32
CA ALA A 30 1.51 -14.58 -7.47
C ALA A 30 3.02 -14.50 -7.83
N GLY A 31 3.54 -13.29 -8.11
CA GLY A 31 4.93 -13.06 -8.51
C GLY A 31 5.23 -13.32 -9.99
N GLY A 32 4.26 -13.80 -10.75
CA GLY A 32 4.32 -14.08 -12.17
C GLY A 32 4.07 -12.85 -13.06
N PRO A 33 3.18 -12.94 -14.06
CA PRO A 33 2.89 -11.83 -14.97
C PRO A 33 2.17 -10.69 -14.26
N VAL A 34 2.25 -9.50 -14.86
CA VAL A 34 1.42 -8.36 -14.44
C VAL A 34 -0.04 -8.70 -14.68
N SER A 35 -0.93 -8.33 -13.74
CA SER A 35 -2.36 -8.50 -13.91
C SER A 35 -2.83 -7.87 -15.23
N PRO A 36 -3.52 -8.61 -16.09
CA PRO A 36 -3.95 -8.11 -17.41
C PRO A 36 -4.98 -6.98 -17.31
N ASN A 37 -5.68 -6.88 -16.17
CA ASN A 37 -6.65 -5.81 -15.93
C ASN A 37 -6.00 -4.54 -15.38
N LEU A 38 -4.68 -4.55 -15.15
CA LEU A 38 -3.97 -3.38 -14.66
C LEU A 38 -3.67 -2.41 -15.81
N GLU A 39 -4.33 -1.28 -15.79
CA GLU A 39 -4.02 -0.16 -16.65
C GLU A 39 -2.68 0.48 -16.25
N ILE A 40 -1.77 0.66 -17.23
CA ILE A 40 -0.48 1.32 -16.99
C ILE A 40 -0.66 2.83 -17.15
N THR A 41 -0.74 3.52 -16.04
CA THR A 41 -1.01 4.95 -15.95
C THR A 41 -0.01 5.66 -15.05
N GLU A 42 0.02 6.99 -15.16
CA GLU A 42 0.87 7.87 -14.35
C GLU A 42 0.20 9.22 -14.16
N LEU A 43 0.37 9.82 -12.99
CA LEU A 43 -0.04 11.18 -12.67
C LEU A 43 1.11 12.14 -12.97
N THR A 44 0.81 13.18 -13.74
CA THR A 44 1.75 14.26 -14.03
C THR A 44 1.68 15.35 -12.96
N ILE A 45 2.66 16.25 -12.94
CA ILE A 45 2.62 17.44 -12.08
C ILE A 45 1.40 18.32 -12.37
N ASP A 46 0.94 18.36 -13.62
CA ASP A 46 -0.26 19.12 -13.99
C ASP A 46 -1.54 18.44 -13.51
N ASP A 47 -1.63 17.10 -13.56
CA ASP A 47 -2.70 16.36 -12.88
C ASP A 47 -2.76 16.73 -11.40
N ILE A 48 -1.62 16.68 -10.70
CA ILE A 48 -1.55 16.98 -9.26
C ILE A 48 -1.99 18.41 -8.94
N LYS A 49 -1.56 19.40 -9.72
CA LYS A 49 -1.99 20.80 -9.54
C LYS A 49 -3.49 20.99 -9.75
N ASN A 50 -4.06 20.27 -10.71
CA ASN A 50 -5.49 20.30 -11.02
C ASN A 50 -6.31 19.59 -9.93
N PHE A 51 -5.85 18.42 -9.47
CA PHE A 51 -6.54 17.63 -8.45
C PHE A 51 -6.51 18.32 -7.08
N PHE A 52 -5.39 18.94 -6.74
CA PHE A 52 -5.14 19.58 -5.46
C PHE A 52 -4.75 21.06 -5.64
N PRO A 53 -5.70 21.95 -5.96
CA PRO A 53 -5.41 23.39 -6.04
C PRO A 53 -4.76 23.89 -4.75
N LYS A 54 -3.93 24.94 -4.82
CA LYS A 54 -3.17 25.48 -3.66
C LYS A 54 -4.03 25.66 -2.41
N LYS A 55 -5.25 26.19 -2.57
CA LYS A 55 -6.22 26.38 -1.47
C LYS A 55 -6.57 25.06 -0.75
N PHE A 56 -6.58 23.94 -1.46
CA PHE A 56 -6.76 22.60 -0.84
C PHE A 56 -5.44 22.10 -0.26
N ALA A 57 -4.36 22.19 -1.04
CA ALA A 57 -3.04 21.68 -0.68
C ALA A 57 -2.45 22.35 0.58
N GLU A 58 -2.76 23.61 0.84
CA GLU A 58 -2.28 24.35 2.03
C GLU A 58 -2.75 23.76 3.38
N ASN A 59 -3.81 22.96 3.37
CA ASN A 59 -4.33 22.28 4.57
C ASN A 59 -3.69 20.91 4.81
N ILE A 60 -2.93 20.39 3.85
CA ILE A 60 -2.32 19.06 3.93
C ILE A 60 -1.09 19.11 4.84
N ILE A 61 -1.05 18.17 5.80
CA ILE A 61 0.02 18.02 6.78
C ILE A 61 0.78 16.69 6.63
N GLY A 62 0.28 15.78 5.81
CA GLY A 62 0.95 14.52 5.52
C GLY A 62 0.58 13.94 4.17
N ILE A 63 1.58 13.41 3.46
CA ILE A 63 1.39 12.72 2.19
C ILE A 63 2.18 11.42 2.20
N ASN A 64 1.52 10.34 1.84
CA ASN A 64 2.13 9.06 1.60
C ASN A 64 2.11 8.77 0.10
N PHE A 65 3.25 8.90 -0.56
CA PHE A 65 3.43 8.44 -1.93
C PHE A 65 3.78 6.96 -1.89
N CYS A 66 2.78 6.10 -2.06
CA CYS A 66 2.90 4.66 -2.02
C CYS A 66 1.94 4.05 -3.02
N GLY A 67 2.39 3.07 -3.78
CA GLY A 67 1.55 2.35 -4.72
C GLY A 67 0.97 1.07 -4.15
N ASN A 68 -0.29 0.78 -4.45
CA ASN A 68 -0.86 -0.57 -4.34
C ASN A 68 -0.32 -1.47 -5.45
N VAL A 69 -0.11 -0.87 -6.63
CA VAL A 69 0.29 -1.59 -7.85
C VAL A 69 1.52 -0.99 -8.52
N GLY A 70 1.96 0.22 -8.12
CA GLY A 70 3.12 0.88 -8.67
C GLY A 70 4.19 1.21 -7.63
N ASP A 71 5.25 1.85 -8.08
CA ASP A 71 6.31 2.35 -7.22
C ASP A 71 6.59 3.82 -7.57
N PRO A 72 6.46 4.75 -6.61
CA PRO A 72 6.60 6.19 -6.87
C PRO A 72 8.00 6.58 -7.41
N GLY A 73 9.05 5.77 -7.17
CA GLY A 73 10.35 5.97 -7.78
C GLY A 73 10.36 5.82 -9.31
N MET A 74 9.31 5.22 -9.90
CA MET A 74 9.14 5.16 -11.36
C MET A 74 8.50 6.41 -11.93
N ALA A 75 7.80 7.23 -11.10
CA ALA A 75 7.12 8.44 -11.59
C ALA A 75 8.12 9.45 -12.17
N LEU A 76 7.79 10.01 -13.33
CA LEU A 76 8.65 10.98 -14.02
C LEU A 76 8.72 12.30 -13.25
N ASP A 77 7.60 12.73 -12.71
CA ASP A 77 7.41 14.01 -12.04
C ASP A 77 7.53 13.92 -10.51
N LEU A 78 8.21 12.88 -9.95
CA LEU A 78 8.31 12.73 -8.50
C LEU A 78 8.83 14.00 -7.80
N LEU A 79 9.97 14.54 -8.21
CA LEU A 79 10.54 15.75 -7.58
C LEU A 79 9.65 16.99 -7.76
N PRO A 80 9.18 17.35 -8.96
CA PRO A 80 8.24 18.46 -9.14
C PRO A 80 6.96 18.33 -8.27
N ILE A 81 6.47 17.13 -8.06
CA ILE A 81 5.29 16.88 -7.22
C ILE A 81 5.61 17.11 -5.73
N LEU A 82 6.75 16.60 -5.25
CA LEU A 82 7.22 16.84 -3.88
C LEU A 82 7.39 18.35 -3.61
N GLU A 83 8.02 19.08 -4.53
CA GLU A 83 8.22 20.54 -4.46
C GLU A 83 6.90 21.32 -4.48
N TYR A 84 5.93 20.87 -5.30
CA TYR A 84 4.61 21.48 -5.36
C TYR A 84 3.92 21.46 -4.00
N PHE A 85 3.84 20.32 -3.35
CA PHE A 85 3.20 20.22 -2.05
C PHE A 85 3.98 20.98 -0.98
N GLN A 86 5.31 20.93 -1.00
CA GLN A 86 6.13 21.67 -0.06
C GLN A 86 5.93 23.20 -0.18
N SER A 87 5.83 23.70 -1.41
CA SER A 87 5.63 25.14 -1.68
C SER A 87 4.18 25.59 -1.48
N SER A 88 3.21 24.68 -1.44
CA SER A 88 1.79 24.98 -1.29
C SER A 88 1.39 25.27 0.15
N THR A 89 2.19 24.86 1.13
CA THR A 89 1.90 25.07 2.55
C THR A 89 3.03 25.80 3.26
N LYS A 90 2.67 26.63 4.25
CA LYS A 90 3.62 27.23 5.19
C LYS A 90 3.79 26.39 6.46
N LYS A 91 3.00 25.33 6.60
CA LYS A 91 3.01 24.42 7.74
C LYS A 91 4.01 23.30 7.49
N TYR A 92 4.36 22.59 8.57
CA TYR A 92 5.08 21.34 8.46
C TYR A 92 4.25 20.32 7.66
N ILE A 93 4.87 19.66 6.70
CA ILE A 93 4.27 18.59 5.92
C ILE A 93 5.17 17.35 5.94
N ALA A 94 4.62 16.23 6.41
CA ALA A 94 5.29 14.94 6.41
C ALA A 94 5.08 14.27 5.05
N GLN A 95 6.00 14.43 4.12
CA GLN A 95 5.98 13.73 2.84
C GLN A 95 6.78 12.44 2.94
N GLN A 96 6.20 11.30 2.57
CA GLN A 96 6.90 10.02 2.53
C GLN A 96 6.80 9.38 1.15
N VAL A 97 7.93 8.92 0.63
CA VAL A 97 8.04 8.18 -0.64
C VAL A 97 8.39 6.74 -0.31
N ARG A 98 7.46 5.80 -0.55
CA ARG A 98 7.66 4.37 -0.30
C ARG A 98 8.05 3.65 -1.58
N THR A 99 9.27 3.11 -1.62
CA THR A 99 9.85 2.55 -2.83
C THR A 99 10.63 1.27 -2.53
N ASN A 100 10.75 0.39 -3.52
CA ASN A 100 11.70 -0.71 -3.46
C ASN A 100 13.15 -0.26 -3.78
N GLY A 101 13.37 1.01 -4.18
CA GLY A 101 14.66 1.61 -4.42
C GLY A 101 15.46 1.08 -5.62
N GLY A 102 14.99 0.04 -6.29
CA GLY A 102 15.72 -0.66 -7.35
C GLY A 102 15.65 -0.04 -8.74
N MET A 103 15.00 1.14 -8.88
CA MET A 103 14.89 1.87 -10.14
C MET A 103 15.67 3.19 -10.11
N ARG A 104 15.74 3.83 -11.29
CA ARG A 104 16.55 5.03 -11.46
C ARG A 104 18.04 4.76 -11.19
N ASN A 105 18.82 5.82 -11.03
CA ASN A 105 20.26 5.79 -10.78
C ASN A 105 20.60 6.53 -9.48
N PRO A 106 21.82 6.40 -8.97
CA PRO A 106 22.25 7.06 -7.74
C PRO A 106 22.10 8.59 -7.79
N GLU A 107 22.33 9.23 -8.94
CA GLU A 107 22.20 10.68 -9.11
C GLU A 107 20.77 11.14 -8.84
N HIS A 108 19.77 10.43 -9.38
CA HIS A 108 18.37 10.73 -9.12
C HIS A 108 18.05 10.64 -7.63
N TRP A 109 18.47 9.55 -6.96
CA TRP A 109 18.21 9.39 -5.52
C TRP A 109 18.99 10.40 -4.66
N LYS A 110 20.14 10.86 -5.13
CA LYS A 110 20.87 11.97 -4.50
C LYS A 110 20.08 13.28 -4.60
N GLU A 111 19.46 13.61 -5.75
CA GLU A 111 18.61 14.79 -5.88
C GLU A 111 17.35 14.68 -4.99
N VAL A 112 16.70 13.53 -4.96
CA VAL A 112 15.60 13.26 -4.01
C VAL A 112 16.09 13.45 -2.56
N GLY A 113 17.27 12.96 -2.24
CA GLY A 113 17.88 13.11 -0.92
C GLY A 113 18.16 14.59 -0.57
N LYS A 114 18.69 15.40 -1.48
CA LYS A 114 18.87 16.85 -1.27
C LYS A 114 17.55 17.54 -0.94
N PHE A 115 16.47 17.20 -1.65
CA PHE A 115 15.14 17.71 -1.34
C PHE A 115 14.75 17.38 0.10
N PHE A 116 14.79 16.09 0.49
CA PHE A 116 14.42 15.68 1.85
C PHE A 116 15.36 16.21 2.94
N ALA A 117 16.66 16.39 2.66
CA ALA A 117 17.62 16.98 3.58
C ALA A 117 17.34 18.48 3.86
N SER A 118 16.74 19.19 2.90
CA SER A 118 16.35 20.59 3.03
C SER A 118 15.10 20.81 3.90
N LEU A 119 14.32 19.76 4.16
CA LEU A 119 13.05 19.87 4.88
C LEU A 119 13.27 19.93 6.40
N PRO A 120 12.45 20.71 7.12
CA PRO A 120 12.51 20.74 8.58
C PRO A 120 12.08 19.37 9.14
N ARG A 121 12.78 18.93 10.19
CA ARG A 121 12.36 17.77 10.99
C ARG A 121 11.66 18.26 12.25
N GLU A 122 10.47 17.75 12.51
CA GLU A 122 9.77 18.05 13.77
C GLU A 122 10.30 17.14 14.89
N LYS A 123 11.16 17.69 15.73
CA LYS A 123 11.82 16.96 16.83
C LYS A 123 10.85 16.42 17.86
N ARG A 124 9.64 16.99 17.98
CA ARG A 124 8.59 16.54 18.91
C ARG A 124 7.87 15.29 18.40
N LEU A 125 7.92 15.01 17.09
CA LEU A 125 7.36 13.80 16.51
C LEU A 125 8.40 12.70 16.62
N THR A 126 8.34 11.92 17.67
CA THR A 126 9.27 10.83 17.97
C THR A 126 9.08 9.63 17.03
N HIS A 127 7.92 9.55 16.37
CA HIS A 127 7.62 8.44 15.47
C HIS A 127 8.14 8.73 14.05
N ALA A 128 9.03 7.86 13.56
CA ALA A 128 9.68 8.00 12.25
C ALA A 128 8.69 8.18 11.07
N PHE A 129 7.51 7.56 11.17
CA PHE A 129 6.46 7.63 10.15
C PHE A 129 5.72 8.97 10.06
N TYR A 130 6.04 9.93 10.93
CA TYR A 130 5.56 11.31 10.82
C TYR A 130 6.64 12.29 10.36
N GLN A 131 7.80 11.80 9.94
CA GLN A 131 8.88 12.61 9.40
C GLN A 131 8.89 12.57 7.87
N PRO A 132 9.32 13.66 7.18
CA PRO A 132 9.63 13.59 5.76
C PRO A 132 10.75 12.60 5.51
N ALA A 133 10.52 11.62 4.64
CA ALA A 133 11.48 10.53 4.40
C ALA A 133 11.25 9.80 3.09
N VAL A 134 12.31 9.20 2.57
CA VAL A 134 12.16 8.04 1.69
C VAL A 134 12.12 6.78 2.54
N VAL A 135 11.13 5.94 2.29
CA VAL A 135 10.96 4.63 2.94
C VAL A 135 11.36 3.56 1.93
N PHE A 136 12.53 2.98 2.14
CA PHE A 136 13.03 1.89 1.32
C PHE A 136 12.47 0.56 1.82
N SER A 137 11.71 -0.12 0.98
CA SER A 137 11.15 -1.45 1.27
C SER A 137 12.10 -2.52 0.75
N VAL A 138 12.97 -3.03 1.63
CA VAL A 138 14.06 -3.96 1.31
C VAL A 138 13.96 -5.15 2.25
N ASP A 139 13.69 -6.34 1.69
CA ASP A 139 13.29 -7.52 2.45
C ASP A 139 14.33 -8.64 2.36
N GLY A 140 15.54 -8.33 2.71
CA GLY A 140 16.71 -9.19 2.71
C GLY A 140 17.98 -8.44 2.30
N LEU A 141 19.09 -9.11 2.24
CA LEU A 141 20.37 -8.62 1.72
C LEU A 141 20.58 -9.09 0.27
N GLU A 142 21.82 -9.11 -0.20
CA GLU A 142 22.19 -9.42 -1.58
C GLU A 142 21.63 -10.77 -2.07
N ASP A 143 21.71 -11.78 -1.21
CA ASP A 143 21.36 -13.17 -1.49
C ASP A 143 19.89 -13.53 -1.25
N THR A 144 19.09 -12.67 -0.58
CA THR A 144 17.69 -12.98 -0.23
C THR A 144 16.68 -11.95 -0.65
N ASN A 145 17.05 -10.67 -0.83
CA ASN A 145 16.10 -9.62 -1.19
C ASN A 145 15.30 -9.95 -2.48
N HIS A 146 15.96 -10.59 -3.45
CA HIS A 146 15.34 -10.96 -4.72
C HIS A 146 14.29 -12.08 -4.59
N ILE A 147 14.25 -12.82 -3.48
CA ILE A 147 13.26 -13.87 -3.23
C ILE A 147 11.86 -13.26 -3.11
N TYR A 148 11.72 -12.14 -2.39
CA TYR A 148 10.45 -11.42 -2.32
C TYR A 148 10.38 -10.24 -3.29
N ARG A 149 11.43 -9.39 -3.36
CA ARG A 149 11.50 -8.23 -4.27
C ARG A 149 12.00 -8.65 -5.65
N ARG A 150 11.28 -9.59 -6.29
CA ARG A 150 11.66 -10.17 -7.59
C ARG A 150 11.89 -9.09 -8.64
N GLY A 151 13.05 -9.14 -9.32
CA GLY A 151 13.45 -8.18 -10.35
C GLY A 151 14.20 -6.95 -9.83
N VAL A 152 14.29 -6.75 -8.52
CA VAL A 152 15.16 -5.73 -7.92
C VAL A 152 16.60 -6.22 -7.86
N LYS A 153 17.53 -5.46 -8.44
CA LYS A 153 18.97 -5.75 -8.42
C LYS A 153 19.60 -5.12 -7.20
N TRP A 154 20.27 -5.93 -6.37
CA TRP A 154 20.86 -5.50 -5.11
C TRP A 154 21.86 -4.33 -5.28
N ASP A 155 22.84 -4.47 -6.17
CA ASP A 155 23.87 -3.45 -6.38
C ASP A 155 23.27 -2.07 -6.68
N ARG A 156 22.27 -2.04 -7.57
CA ARG A 156 21.58 -0.78 -7.91
C ARG A 156 20.78 -0.23 -6.74
N LEU A 157 20.04 -1.09 -6.06
CA LEU A 157 19.26 -0.72 -4.89
C LEU A 157 20.16 -0.11 -3.81
N PHE A 158 21.24 -0.82 -3.46
CA PHE A 158 22.12 -0.40 -2.37
C PHE A 158 22.88 0.89 -2.73
N ALA A 159 23.37 1.02 -3.96
CA ALA A 159 23.98 2.25 -4.45
C ALA A 159 23.01 3.45 -4.42
N ASN A 160 21.73 3.23 -4.74
CA ASN A 160 20.68 4.25 -4.63
C ASN A 160 20.44 4.66 -3.17
N MET A 161 20.41 3.71 -2.24
CA MET A 161 20.29 3.99 -0.80
C MET A 161 21.48 4.79 -0.26
N GLU A 162 22.71 4.41 -0.64
CA GLU A 162 23.93 5.13 -0.28
C GLU A 162 23.93 6.56 -0.83
N ALA A 163 23.54 6.74 -2.10
CA ALA A 163 23.46 8.06 -2.71
C ALA A 163 22.44 8.97 -2.01
N TYR A 164 21.27 8.44 -1.64
CA TYR A 164 20.29 9.15 -0.82
C TYR A 164 20.86 9.48 0.57
N ALA A 165 21.43 8.51 1.26
CA ALA A 165 22.02 8.67 2.60
C ALA A 165 23.13 9.70 2.64
N SER A 166 23.96 9.81 1.58
CA SER A 166 25.07 10.76 1.47
C SER A 166 24.65 12.21 1.59
N THR A 167 23.37 12.52 1.42
CA THR A 167 22.81 13.87 1.55
C THR A 167 22.49 14.28 3.00
N GLY A 168 22.53 13.33 3.94
CA GLY A 168 22.07 13.52 5.32
C GLY A 168 20.54 13.53 5.46
N ALA A 169 19.79 13.19 4.41
CA ALA A 169 18.35 13.06 4.47
C ALA A 169 17.93 11.89 5.39
N PHE A 170 16.77 12.05 6.04
CA PHE A 170 16.22 11.00 6.88
C PHE A 170 15.63 9.88 6.00
N GLY A 171 16.10 8.67 6.20
CA GLY A 171 15.62 7.48 5.52
C GLY A 171 15.03 6.48 6.50
N ILE A 172 14.12 5.65 6.00
CA ILE A 172 13.55 4.52 6.73
C ILE A 172 13.80 3.27 5.89
N TRP A 173 14.33 2.23 6.51
CA TRP A 173 14.42 0.90 5.91
C TRP A 173 13.32 0.03 6.52
N GLU A 174 12.26 -0.25 5.75
CA GLU A 174 11.24 -1.24 6.12
C GLU A 174 11.68 -2.63 5.66
N PHE A 175 11.65 -3.58 6.58
CA PHE A 175 12.06 -4.97 6.34
C PHE A 175 10.93 -5.92 6.72
N LEU A 176 10.36 -6.61 5.73
CA LEU A 176 9.39 -7.69 5.96
C LEU A 176 10.14 -8.97 6.32
N VAL A 177 9.87 -9.51 7.50
CA VAL A 177 10.55 -10.71 7.98
C VAL A 177 9.81 -11.96 7.53
N PHE A 178 10.49 -12.75 6.70
CA PHE A 178 10.08 -14.08 6.25
C PHE A 178 11.02 -15.14 6.81
N GLU A 179 10.66 -16.41 6.68
CA GLU A 179 11.54 -17.51 7.06
C GLU A 179 12.91 -17.45 6.35
N HIS A 180 12.93 -17.11 5.05
CA HIS A 180 14.14 -17.10 4.24
C HIS A 180 15.12 -15.96 4.54
N ASN A 181 14.66 -14.88 5.21
CA ASN A 181 15.49 -13.71 5.50
C ASN A 181 15.62 -13.37 7.00
N GLN A 182 14.93 -14.10 7.90
CA GLN A 182 14.92 -13.81 9.34
C GLN A 182 16.32 -13.79 9.98
N HIS A 183 17.25 -14.57 9.45
CA HIS A 183 18.63 -14.63 9.93
C HIS A 183 19.45 -13.38 9.60
N GLN A 184 18.97 -12.53 8.69
CA GLN A 184 19.65 -11.32 8.23
C GLN A 184 19.17 -10.03 8.92
N VAL A 185 18.14 -10.10 9.77
CA VAL A 185 17.52 -8.92 10.40
C VAL A 185 18.55 -8.05 11.13
N GLU A 186 19.43 -8.64 11.92
CA GLU A 186 20.44 -7.88 12.68
C GLU A 186 21.54 -7.28 11.80
N GLU A 187 21.92 -7.95 10.73
CA GLU A 187 22.87 -7.41 9.77
C GLU A 187 22.25 -6.25 8.98
N ALA A 188 21.00 -6.39 8.51
CA ALA A 188 20.27 -5.34 7.84
C ALA A 188 20.09 -4.11 8.77
N ARG A 189 19.81 -4.32 10.06
CA ARG A 189 19.73 -3.26 11.06
C ARG A 189 21.05 -2.46 11.18
N LYS A 190 22.19 -3.15 11.26
CA LYS A 190 23.51 -2.53 11.32
C LYS A 190 23.83 -1.74 10.04
N LEU A 191 23.43 -2.26 8.87
CA LEU A 191 23.59 -1.54 7.61
C LEU A 191 22.70 -0.29 7.56
N ALA A 192 21.46 -0.37 8.04
CA ALA A 192 20.56 0.78 8.15
C ALA A 192 21.13 1.85 9.08
N GLU A 193 21.66 1.47 10.23
CA GLU A 193 22.36 2.38 11.17
C GLU A 193 23.55 3.06 10.51
N LYS A 194 24.38 2.32 9.76
CA LYS A 194 25.51 2.86 9.01
C LYS A 194 25.09 3.89 7.96
N LEU A 195 23.93 3.70 7.33
CA LEU A 195 23.34 4.66 6.40
C LEU A 195 22.64 5.83 7.11
N GLY A 196 22.51 5.81 8.43
CA GLY A 196 21.74 6.80 9.20
C GLY A 196 20.22 6.64 9.05
N PHE A 197 19.75 5.47 8.68
CA PHE A 197 18.34 5.16 8.48
C PHE A 197 17.69 4.60 9.74
N HIS A 198 16.41 4.89 9.90
CA HIS A 198 15.57 4.19 10.87
C HIS A 198 15.21 2.80 10.33
N PHE A 199 15.49 1.75 11.08
CA PHE A 199 15.14 0.38 10.71
C PHE A 199 13.78 0.00 11.29
N ALA A 200 12.85 -0.43 10.43
CA ALA A 200 11.50 -0.82 10.81
C ALA A 200 11.22 -2.26 10.38
N GLU A 201 11.23 -3.16 11.34
CA GLU A 201 10.88 -4.56 11.16
C GLU A 201 9.38 -4.74 11.07
N LYS A 202 8.88 -5.48 10.08
CA LYS A 202 7.46 -5.73 9.83
C LYS A 202 7.18 -7.19 9.55
N ARG A 203 5.95 -7.60 9.86
CA ARG A 203 5.44 -8.91 9.42
C ARG A 203 4.81 -8.79 8.02
N PRO A 204 5.02 -9.77 7.14
CA PRO A 204 4.38 -9.80 5.84
C PRO A 204 2.88 -10.06 5.95
N MET A 205 2.12 -9.52 5.01
CA MET A 205 0.69 -9.78 4.85
C MET A 205 0.45 -10.90 3.81
N GLY A 206 -0.75 -11.47 3.80
CA GLY A 206 -1.17 -12.44 2.78
C GLY A 206 -0.93 -13.90 3.15
N PHE A 207 -0.44 -14.17 4.36
CA PHE A 207 -0.35 -15.52 4.91
C PHE A 207 -1.56 -15.80 5.80
N GLY A 208 -2.46 -16.64 5.29
CA GLY A 208 -3.66 -17.05 6.01
C GLY A 208 -3.49 -18.38 6.76
N GLU A 209 -4.53 -18.77 7.47
CA GLU A 209 -4.69 -20.12 8.02
C GLU A 209 -5.79 -20.85 7.25
N TYR A 210 -5.55 -22.09 6.93
CA TYR A 210 -6.56 -23.00 6.38
C TYR A 210 -6.66 -24.21 7.30
N GLN A 211 -7.87 -24.48 7.81
CA GLN A 211 -8.13 -25.57 8.77
C GLN A 211 -7.18 -25.53 10.00
N GLY A 212 -6.91 -24.32 10.54
CA GLY A 212 -6.03 -24.14 11.68
C GLY A 212 -4.53 -24.30 11.39
N LYS A 213 -4.13 -24.44 10.11
CA LYS A 213 -2.73 -24.54 9.69
C LYS A 213 -2.31 -23.30 8.92
N GLN A 214 -1.18 -22.73 9.27
CA GLN A 214 -0.57 -21.64 8.50
C GLN A 214 -0.32 -22.09 7.06
N GLN A 215 -0.55 -21.17 6.11
CA GLN A 215 -0.29 -21.42 4.69
C GLN A 215 0.94 -20.66 4.22
N GLY A 216 1.74 -21.30 3.35
CA GLY A 216 2.76 -20.64 2.56
C GLY A 216 2.14 -19.92 1.35
N MET A 217 2.96 -19.13 0.67
CA MET A 217 2.57 -18.48 -0.58
C MET A 217 3.38 -19.09 -1.73
N ASN A 218 2.69 -19.69 -2.69
CA ASN A 218 3.32 -20.23 -3.90
C ASN A 218 3.65 -19.10 -4.88
N VAL A 219 4.82 -19.17 -5.47
CA VAL A 219 5.36 -18.17 -6.40
C VAL A 219 5.55 -18.81 -7.75
N TYR A 220 5.15 -18.09 -8.80
CA TYR A 220 5.18 -18.59 -10.17
C TYR A 220 6.03 -17.71 -11.06
N LYS A 221 6.55 -18.29 -12.16
CA LYS A 221 7.19 -17.57 -13.25
C LYS A 221 6.15 -16.90 -14.14
N ARG A 222 6.59 -16.04 -15.05
CA ARG A 222 5.70 -15.33 -15.98
C ARG A 222 4.90 -16.27 -16.90
N ASP A 223 5.42 -17.46 -17.17
CA ASP A 223 4.78 -18.48 -18.01
C ASP A 223 3.83 -19.41 -17.22
N GLY A 224 3.57 -19.11 -15.93
CA GLY A 224 2.73 -19.90 -15.04
C GLY A 224 3.43 -21.09 -14.38
N THR A 225 4.70 -21.36 -14.69
CA THR A 225 5.44 -22.45 -14.05
C THR A 225 5.68 -22.14 -12.58
N TYR A 226 5.44 -23.10 -11.69
CA TYR A 226 5.80 -23.00 -10.28
C TYR A 226 7.31 -22.75 -10.14
N ASP A 227 7.68 -21.85 -9.25
CA ASP A 227 9.07 -21.45 -9.03
C ASP A 227 9.55 -21.87 -7.63
N TYR A 228 8.88 -21.37 -6.59
CA TYR A 228 9.15 -21.70 -5.19
C TYR A 228 7.96 -21.27 -4.30
N SER A 229 8.08 -21.57 -3.01
CA SER A 229 7.14 -21.08 -1.99
C SER A 229 7.87 -20.25 -0.95
N ILE A 230 7.22 -19.20 -0.45
CA ILE A 230 7.68 -18.40 0.67
C ILE A 230 6.80 -18.63 1.89
N TYR A 231 7.39 -18.49 3.06
CA TYR A 231 6.74 -18.78 4.33
C TYR A 231 6.93 -17.61 5.31
N PRO A 232 5.96 -17.36 6.21
CA PRO A 232 6.14 -16.40 7.28
C PRO A 232 7.22 -16.88 8.26
N VAL A 233 7.72 -15.96 9.09
CA VAL A 233 8.61 -16.30 10.20
C VAL A 233 7.91 -17.28 11.17
N ASP A 234 8.67 -18.23 11.73
CA ASP A 234 8.16 -19.27 12.66
C ASP A 234 7.05 -20.13 12.04
N PHE A 235 7.17 -20.46 10.76
CA PHE A 235 6.20 -21.28 10.05
C PHE A 235 6.07 -22.69 10.65
N THR A 236 4.83 -23.06 11.01
CA THR A 236 4.49 -24.37 11.61
C THR A 236 3.51 -25.19 10.77
N GLY A 237 3.12 -24.68 9.60
CA GLY A 237 2.18 -25.35 8.68
C GLY A 237 2.82 -26.45 7.84
N GLU A 238 2.05 -26.99 6.92
CA GLU A 238 2.54 -27.94 5.93
C GLU A 238 3.17 -27.20 4.75
N ARG A 239 4.39 -27.60 4.36
CA ARG A 239 5.07 -27.02 3.20
C ARG A 239 4.38 -27.44 1.90
N SER A 240 4.42 -26.54 0.92
CA SER A 240 3.92 -26.82 -0.42
C SER A 240 4.63 -28.03 -1.02
N THR A 241 3.86 -28.94 -1.59
CA THR A 241 4.33 -30.16 -2.29
C THR A 241 4.07 -30.08 -3.80
N ILE A 242 4.02 -28.87 -4.35
CA ILE A 242 3.79 -28.66 -5.78
C ILE A 242 4.97 -29.27 -6.57
N PRO A 243 4.69 -30.18 -7.53
CA PRO A 243 5.74 -30.81 -8.32
C PRO A 243 6.51 -29.81 -9.19
N GLU A 244 7.79 -30.10 -9.44
CA GLU A 244 8.57 -29.37 -10.44
C GLU A 244 7.88 -29.43 -11.81
N GLY A 245 7.89 -28.29 -12.52
CA GLY A 245 7.21 -28.16 -13.83
C GLY A 245 5.70 -28.00 -13.78
N TYR A 246 5.07 -28.00 -12.61
CA TYR A 246 3.65 -27.69 -12.49
C TYR A 246 3.37 -26.27 -13.01
N LYS A 247 2.31 -26.13 -13.80
CA LYS A 247 1.88 -24.86 -14.37
C LYS A 247 0.45 -24.53 -13.98
N ILE A 248 0.22 -23.25 -13.69
CA ILE A 248 -1.13 -22.70 -13.60
C ILE A 248 -1.41 -21.88 -14.85
N ASP A 249 -2.67 -21.88 -15.25
CA ASP A 249 -3.17 -21.00 -16.29
C ASP A 249 -3.73 -19.74 -15.64
N PHE A 250 -3.00 -18.64 -15.71
CA PHE A 250 -3.45 -17.34 -15.19
C PHE A 250 -4.64 -16.75 -15.95
N THR A 251 -5.00 -17.31 -17.11
CA THR A 251 -6.14 -16.84 -17.91
C THR A 251 -7.44 -17.58 -17.57
N ALA A 252 -7.35 -18.76 -16.96
CA ALA A 252 -8.49 -19.57 -16.63
C ALA A 252 -9.47 -18.89 -15.66
N ASP A 253 -8.96 -18.05 -14.77
CA ASP A 253 -9.73 -17.33 -13.75
C ASP A 253 -10.24 -15.96 -14.21
N MET A 254 -10.04 -15.58 -15.47
CA MET A 254 -10.42 -14.25 -15.97
C MET A 254 -11.90 -14.11 -16.34
N VAL A 255 -12.60 -15.21 -16.47
CA VAL A 255 -14.05 -15.24 -16.69
C VAL A 255 -14.69 -15.85 -15.45
N GLU A 256 -14.85 -15.05 -14.41
CA GLU A 256 -15.42 -15.55 -13.18
C GLU A 256 -16.95 -15.61 -13.19
N PRO A 257 -17.50 -16.70 -12.64
CA PRO A 257 -18.82 -16.65 -12.06
C PRO A 257 -18.83 -15.63 -10.92
N VAL A 258 -19.99 -15.02 -10.67
CA VAL A 258 -20.17 -14.16 -9.49
C VAL A 258 -19.72 -14.93 -8.26
N PRO A 259 -18.74 -14.44 -7.46
CA PRO A 259 -18.24 -15.15 -6.31
C PRO A 259 -19.37 -15.43 -5.30
N GLU A 260 -19.33 -16.58 -4.67
CA GLU A 260 -20.37 -16.99 -3.72
C GLU A 260 -20.31 -16.14 -2.44
N LEU A 261 -21.47 -15.66 -2.00
CA LEU A 261 -21.64 -15.03 -0.69
C LEU A 261 -21.81 -16.10 0.38
N THR A 262 -20.73 -16.40 1.09
CA THR A 262 -20.72 -17.43 2.13
C THR A 262 -21.55 -17.04 3.36
N GLU A 263 -22.05 -18.05 4.10
CA GLU A 263 -22.76 -17.82 5.37
C GLU A 263 -21.86 -17.17 6.42
N PHE A 264 -20.55 -17.46 6.39
CA PHE A 264 -19.56 -16.78 7.22
C PHE A 264 -19.52 -15.27 6.93
N SER A 265 -19.45 -14.88 5.66
CA SER A 265 -19.46 -13.45 5.24
C SER A 265 -20.75 -12.75 5.63
N LYS A 266 -21.90 -13.41 5.50
CA LYS A 266 -23.20 -12.88 5.97
C LYS A 266 -23.22 -12.66 7.49
N SER A 267 -22.72 -13.64 8.25
CA SER A 267 -22.61 -13.55 9.71
C SER A 267 -21.70 -12.41 10.13
N LEU A 268 -20.51 -12.32 9.51
CA LEU A 268 -19.53 -11.25 9.76
C LEU A 268 -20.15 -9.87 9.48
N ALA A 269 -20.90 -9.73 8.38
CA ALA A 269 -21.58 -8.47 8.04
C ALA A 269 -22.59 -8.04 9.12
N LYS A 270 -23.29 -8.96 9.74
CA LYS A 270 -24.30 -8.70 10.78
C LYS A 270 -23.68 -8.31 12.12
N THR A 271 -22.56 -8.93 12.47
CA THR A 271 -21.99 -8.88 13.83
C THR A 271 -20.90 -7.84 14.01
N SER A 272 -20.17 -7.50 12.95
CA SER A 272 -19.05 -6.55 13.01
C SER A 272 -19.49 -5.09 12.85
N GLY A 273 -19.10 -4.22 13.77
CA GLY A 273 -19.08 -2.77 13.55
C GLY A 273 -18.01 -2.40 12.54
N ILE A 274 -18.16 -1.30 11.80
CA ILE A 274 -17.09 -0.74 10.95
C ILE A 274 -16.58 0.54 11.59
N SER A 275 -15.26 0.57 11.86
CA SER A 275 -14.51 1.74 12.30
C SER A 275 -13.53 2.13 11.19
N CYS A 276 -13.89 3.12 10.38
CA CYS A 276 -13.09 3.51 9.22
C CYS A 276 -11.83 4.28 9.65
N LYS A 277 -10.67 3.63 9.54
CA LYS A 277 -9.37 4.21 9.94
C LYS A 277 -9.00 5.51 9.19
N SER A 278 -9.53 5.73 7.99
CA SER A 278 -9.30 6.96 7.21
C SER A 278 -10.22 8.11 7.62
N LEU A 279 -11.39 7.81 8.17
CA LEU A 279 -12.42 8.80 8.51
C LEU A 279 -12.43 9.18 9.99
N GLU A 280 -12.19 8.21 10.89
CA GLU A 280 -12.36 8.39 12.34
C GLU A 280 -11.16 9.03 13.03
N GLN A 281 -10.08 9.32 12.30
CA GLN A 281 -8.96 10.10 12.82
C GLN A 281 -9.31 11.59 12.90
N HIS A 282 -8.71 12.31 13.83
CA HIS A 282 -8.84 13.77 13.91
C HIS A 282 -8.42 14.46 12.59
N VAL A 283 -7.49 13.88 11.87
CA VAL A 283 -7.07 14.28 10.54
C VAL A 283 -7.42 13.18 9.56
N GLN A 284 -8.40 13.44 8.70
CA GLN A 284 -8.90 12.48 7.73
C GLN A 284 -7.91 12.28 6.58
N GLU A 285 -7.87 11.06 6.05
CA GLU A 285 -7.07 10.68 4.89
C GLU A 285 -7.97 10.33 3.70
N ILE A 286 -7.50 10.65 2.50
CA ILE A 286 -8.08 10.20 1.22
C ILE A 286 -6.99 9.58 0.35
N TYR A 287 -7.40 8.70 -0.56
CA TYR A 287 -6.52 8.01 -1.49
C TYR A 287 -6.81 8.41 -2.94
N VAL A 288 -5.74 8.60 -3.72
CA VAL A 288 -5.84 8.80 -5.17
C VAL A 288 -5.02 7.74 -5.90
N SER A 289 -5.67 7.01 -6.79
CA SER A 289 -5.03 5.99 -7.62
C SER A 289 -4.19 6.60 -8.74
N ALA A 290 -3.28 5.83 -9.32
CA ALA A 290 -2.49 6.22 -10.50
C ALA A 290 -3.36 6.55 -11.73
N SER A 291 -4.60 6.07 -11.79
CA SER A 291 -5.58 6.41 -12.82
C SER A 291 -6.41 7.67 -12.51
N GLY A 292 -6.09 8.39 -11.43
CA GLY A 292 -6.74 9.66 -11.07
C GLY A 292 -8.07 9.52 -10.34
N HIS A 293 -8.43 8.33 -9.82
CA HIS A 293 -9.67 8.14 -9.09
C HIS A 293 -9.49 8.39 -7.59
N LEU A 294 -10.40 9.18 -7.03
CA LEU A 294 -10.47 9.49 -5.60
C LEU A 294 -11.26 8.43 -4.84
N LEU A 295 -10.66 7.85 -3.82
CA LEU A 295 -11.25 6.81 -2.98
C LEU A 295 -11.03 7.11 -1.50
N PRO A 296 -11.84 6.54 -0.58
CA PRO A 296 -11.67 6.76 0.86
C PRO A 296 -10.35 6.29 1.43
N CYS A 297 -9.79 5.19 0.90
CA CYS A 297 -8.55 4.59 1.44
C CYS A 297 -7.85 3.71 0.41
N CYS A 298 -6.58 3.40 0.68
CA CYS A 298 -5.76 2.54 -0.16
C CYS A 298 -6.26 1.08 -0.26
N PHE A 299 -6.97 0.57 0.74
CA PHE A 299 -7.56 -0.77 0.66
C PHE A 299 -8.60 -0.86 -0.46
N LEU A 300 -9.52 0.09 -0.52
CA LEU A 300 -10.47 0.19 -1.63
C LEU A 300 -9.76 0.51 -2.95
N GLY A 301 -8.70 1.32 -2.91
CA GLY A 301 -7.85 1.59 -4.07
C GLY A 301 -7.19 0.35 -4.64
N GLY A 302 -6.73 -0.56 -3.78
CA GLY A 302 -6.07 -1.81 -4.18
C GLY A 302 -6.99 -2.84 -4.85
N VAL A 303 -8.31 -2.65 -4.73
CA VAL A 303 -9.29 -3.56 -5.37
C VAL A 303 -10.14 -2.85 -6.43
N PHE A 304 -10.03 -1.54 -6.53
CA PHE A 304 -10.78 -0.73 -7.48
C PHE A 304 -10.43 -1.07 -8.92
N GLY A 305 -11.44 -1.48 -9.70
CA GLY A 305 -11.26 -1.85 -11.10
C GLY A 305 -10.48 -3.13 -11.35
N GLN A 306 -10.07 -3.84 -10.28
CA GLN A 306 -9.37 -5.09 -10.40
C GLN A 306 -10.34 -6.28 -10.43
N PHE A 307 -9.85 -7.36 -11.04
CA PHE A 307 -10.51 -8.64 -11.03
C PHE A 307 -10.63 -9.21 -9.62
N SER A 308 -11.71 -9.93 -9.33
CA SER A 308 -12.03 -10.27 -7.95
C SER A 308 -12.47 -11.72 -7.76
N SER A 309 -11.65 -12.48 -7.05
CA SER A 309 -11.95 -13.84 -6.61
C SER A 309 -12.83 -13.92 -5.35
N THR A 310 -13.18 -12.79 -4.74
CA THR A 310 -14.01 -12.77 -3.53
C THR A 310 -15.26 -11.91 -3.70
N TYR A 311 -16.36 -12.32 -3.07
CA TYR A 311 -17.64 -11.62 -3.14
C TYR A 311 -17.53 -10.15 -2.68
N SER A 312 -16.77 -9.88 -1.63
CA SER A 312 -16.62 -8.53 -1.06
C SER A 312 -16.00 -7.53 -2.05
N ARG A 313 -14.97 -7.96 -2.79
CA ARG A 313 -14.32 -7.15 -3.82
C ARG A 313 -15.22 -7.00 -5.05
N TRP A 314 -15.86 -8.09 -5.50
CA TRP A 314 -16.83 -8.07 -6.58
C TRP A 314 -18.00 -7.14 -6.25
N GLN A 315 -18.58 -7.22 -5.04
CA GLN A 315 -19.66 -6.35 -4.58
C GLN A 315 -19.27 -4.87 -4.69
N PHE A 316 -18.08 -4.50 -4.21
CA PHE A 316 -17.60 -3.13 -4.27
C PHE A 316 -17.48 -2.65 -5.72
N ASN A 317 -16.80 -3.40 -6.58
CA ASN A 317 -16.59 -3.02 -7.99
C ASN A 317 -17.91 -2.94 -8.76
N LYS A 318 -18.84 -3.88 -8.54
CA LYS A 318 -20.18 -3.84 -9.14
C LYS A 318 -20.91 -2.57 -8.76
N LYS A 319 -20.93 -2.21 -7.47
CA LYS A 319 -21.57 -0.97 -7.01
C LYS A 319 -20.92 0.27 -7.60
N VAL A 320 -19.61 0.30 -7.72
CA VAL A 320 -18.90 1.42 -8.39
C VAL A 320 -19.29 1.53 -9.86
N GLN A 321 -19.44 0.40 -10.58
CA GLN A 321 -19.89 0.40 -11.97
C GLN A 321 -21.32 0.92 -12.10
N GLU A 322 -22.24 0.45 -11.25
CA GLU A 322 -23.65 0.90 -11.24
C GLU A 322 -23.78 2.41 -10.97
N MET A 323 -22.96 2.96 -10.11
CA MET A 323 -22.96 4.41 -9.81
C MET A 323 -22.20 5.25 -10.84
N GLY A 324 -21.36 4.62 -11.68
CA GLY A 324 -20.52 5.26 -12.70
C GLY A 324 -19.15 5.70 -12.15
N LYS A 325 -18.10 4.92 -12.43
CA LYS A 325 -16.73 5.17 -11.95
C LYS A 325 -16.19 6.56 -12.32
N ASP A 326 -16.65 7.15 -13.41
CA ASP A 326 -16.26 8.48 -13.87
C ASP A 326 -16.56 9.59 -12.84
N LYS A 327 -17.52 9.37 -11.96
CA LYS A 327 -17.82 10.30 -10.86
C LYS A 327 -16.75 10.38 -9.78
N LEU A 328 -15.81 9.42 -9.77
CA LEU A 328 -14.64 9.41 -8.89
C LEU A 328 -13.36 9.92 -9.60
N ASP A 329 -13.43 10.20 -10.89
CA ASP A 329 -12.28 10.62 -11.70
C ASP A 329 -12.00 12.11 -11.52
N LEU A 330 -10.86 12.44 -10.94
CA LEU A 330 -10.37 13.80 -10.70
C LEU A 330 -9.99 14.56 -11.99
N ARG A 331 -9.82 13.86 -13.10
CA ARG A 331 -9.67 14.50 -14.42
C ARG A 331 -10.98 15.04 -14.98
N LYS A 332 -12.11 14.51 -14.48
CA LYS A 332 -13.47 14.87 -14.94
C LYS A 332 -14.23 15.73 -13.94
N ASN A 333 -13.89 15.63 -12.66
CA ASN A 333 -14.60 16.30 -11.57
C ASN A 333 -13.61 16.96 -10.61
N SER A 334 -13.99 18.07 -10.00
CA SER A 334 -13.18 18.66 -8.94
C SER A 334 -13.18 17.76 -7.69
N ILE A 335 -12.13 17.87 -6.89
CA ILE A 335 -12.05 17.15 -5.61
C ILE A 335 -13.25 17.49 -4.69
N TYR A 336 -13.73 18.73 -4.76
CA TYR A 336 -14.88 19.19 -3.98
C TYR A 336 -16.17 18.49 -4.43
N ASP A 337 -16.39 18.36 -5.74
CA ASP A 337 -17.60 17.70 -6.28
C ASP A 337 -17.61 16.22 -5.93
N ILE A 338 -16.48 15.55 -5.96
CA ILE A 338 -16.38 14.13 -5.59
C ILE A 338 -16.64 13.95 -4.10
N LEU A 339 -16.01 14.76 -3.22
CA LEU A 339 -16.16 14.64 -1.77
C LEU A 339 -17.56 14.97 -1.29
N MET A 340 -18.25 15.89 -1.96
CA MET A 340 -19.66 16.24 -1.70
C MET A 340 -20.64 15.33 -2.43
N GLY A 341 -20.15 14.49 -3.31
CA GLY A 341 -20.94 13.62 -4.17
C GLY A 341 -21.48 12.36 -3.47
N PRO A 342 -22.25 11.54 -4.21
CA PRO A 342 -22.97 10.39 -3.65
C PRO A 342 -22.05 9.30 -3.10
N TYR A 343 -20.80 9.19 -3.57
CA TYR A 343 -19.86 8.17 -3.08
C TYR A 343 -19.37 8.42 -1.66
N PHE A 344 -18.90 9.64 -1.38
CA PHE A 344 -18.35 10.02 -0.07
C PHE A 344 -19.44 10.35 0.96
N GLY A 345 -20.66 10.50 0.52
CA GLY A 345 -21.86 10.70 1.34
C GLY A 345 -22.64 9.39 1.53
N PRO A 346 -23.81 9.25 0.87
CA PRO A 346 -24.74 8.14 1.12
C PRO A 346 -24.11 6.75 0.94
N PHE A 347 -23.36 6.54 -0.14
CA PHE A 347 -22.85 5.20 -0.47
C PHE A 347 -21.99 4.59 0.64
N PHE A 348 -20.94 5.29 1.08
CA PHE A 348 -20.07 4.75 2.13
C PHE A 348 -20.74 4.78 3.50
N LEU A 349 -21.45 5.87 3.83
CA LEU A 349 -22.07 6.02 5.15
C LEU A 349 -23.22 5.02 5.36
N GLU A 350 -24.05 4.81 4.37
CA GLU A 350 -25.12 3.83 4.42
C GLU A 350 -24.55 2.41 4.38
N GLY A 351 -23.57 2.16 3.49
CA GLY A 351 -22.88 0.89 3.42
C GLY A 351 -22.18 0.46 4.71
N TRP A 352 -21.81 1.42 5.57
CA TRP A 352 -21.24 1.11 6.91
C TRP A 352 -22.30 0.95 7.99
N LYS A 353 -23.47 1.63 7.87
CA LYS A 353 -24.56 1.55 8.86
C LYS A 353 -25.47 0.35 8.63
N ASN A 354 -25.65 -0.07 7.38
CA ASN A 354 -26.48 -1.22 7.03
C ASN A 354 -25.99 -2.47 7.75
N LYS A 355 -26.91 -3.36 8.11
CA LYS A 355 -26.60 -4.55 8.92
C LYS A 355 -26.50 -5.83 8.11
N SER A 356 -26.90 -5.82 6.86
CA SER A 356 -26.79 -6.97 5.98
C SER A 356 -26.26 -6.60 4.59
N VAL A 357 -25.75 -7.61 3.89
CA VAL A 357 -25.26 -7.44 2.51
C VAL A 357 -26.39 -7.09 1.56
N GLU A 358 -27.59 -7.63 1.80
CA GLU A 358 -28.81 -7.38 1.04
C GLU A 358 -29.25 -5.92 1.18
N GLU A 359 -29.08 -5.31 2.35
CA GLU A 359 -29.33 -3.88 2.60
C GLU A 359 -28.22 -2.98 2.03
N GLY A 360 -27.17 -3.56 1.45
CA GLY A 360 -26.08 -2.81 0.83
C GLY A 360 -24.85 -2.60 1.71
N ARG A 361 -24.69 -3.35 2.82
CA ARG A 361 -23.48 -3.29 3.65
C ARG A 361 -22.23 -3.57 2.81
N LEU A 362 -21.21 -2.74 2.97
CA LEU A 362 -19.94 -2.88 2.26
C LEU A 362 -19.08 -3.94 2.94
N LEU A 363 -19.17 -5.18 2.44
CA LEU A 363 -18.51 -6.34 3.04
C LEU A 363 -16.99 -6.19 3.08
N TYR A 364 -16.38 -5.62 2.04
CA TYR A 364 -14.93 -5.39 2.05
C TYR A 364 -14.48 -4.43 3.17
N CYS A 365 -15.29 -3.41 3.50
CA CYS A 365 -15.02 -2.56 4.66
C CYS A 365 -15.19 -3.29 5.99
N VAL A 366 -16.11 -4.27 6.07
CA VAL A 366 -16.26 -5.16 7.24
C VAL A 366 -15.01 -6.02 7.42
N GLU A 367 -14.52 -6.62 6.35
CA GLU A 367 -13.31 -7.47 6.37
C GLU A 367 -12.06 -6.69 6.77
N MET A 368 -11.92 -5.44 6.30
CA MET A 368 -10.72 -4.65 6.48
C MET A 368 -10.74 -3.74 7.72
N CYS A 369 -11.92 -3.27 8.14
CA CYS A 369 -12.10 -2.27 9.20
C CYS A 369 -13.21 -2.64 10.19
N GLY A 370 -13.67 -3.89 10.19
CA GLY A 370 -14.65 -4.41 11.15
C GLY A 370 -14.02 -4.63 12.54
N SER A 371 -14.85 -4.66 13.58
CA SER A 371 -14.42 -4.93 14.96
C SER A 371 -13.75 -6.30 15.17
N ILE A 372 -13.90 -7.21 14.19
CA ILE A 372 -13.26 -8.54 14.12
C ILE A 372 -12.32 -8.57 12.89
N SER A 373 -11.64 -7.45 12.59
CA SER A 373 -10.84 -7.37 11.37
C SER A 373 -9.49 -8.08 11.53
N ALA A 374 -9.05 -8.72 10.46
CA ALA A 374 -7.71 -9.31 10.36
C ALA A 374 -6.58 -8.23 10.43
N ILE A 375 -6.92 -6.94 10.27
CA ILE A 375 -5.94 -5.84 10.25
C ILE A 375 -5.30 -5.61 11.62
N ASP A 376 -6.01 -5.83 12.72
CA ASP A 376 -5.44 -5.62 14.05
C ASP A 376 -4.28 -6.57 14.35
N ASN A 377 -4.19 -7.69 13.61
CA ASN A 377 -3.04 -8.59 13.61
C ASN A 377 -1.90 -8.18 12.65
N LEU A 378 -2.09 -7.15 11.80
CA LEU A 378 -1.17 -6.79 10.71
C LEU A 378 -0.10 -5.76 11.12
N TYR A 379 -0.31 -5.00 12.20
CA TYR A 379 0.59 -3.93 12.63
C TYR A 379 1.20 -4.18 14.01
N VAL A 380 1.78 -5.37 14.22
CA VAL A 380 2.64 -5.61 15.39
C VAL A 380 4.04 -5.10 15.05
N THR A 381 4.33 -3.85 15.38
CA THR A 381 5.70 -3.34 15.40
C THR A 381 6.36 -3.74 16.72
N LYS A 382 7.44 -4.50 16.68
CA LYS A 382 8.35 -4.60 17.83
C LYS A 382 9.00 -3.24 18.04
N SER A 383 8.84 -2.66 19.22
CA SER A 383 9.65 -1.53 19.61
C SER A 383 11.09 -2.02 19.87
N VAL A 384 12.07 -1.11 19.78
CA VAL A 384 13.51 -1.34 19.97
C VAL A 384 13.86 -1.95 21.37
N ALA A 385 12.89 -2.14 22.24
CA ALA A 385 13.04 -2.70 23.58
C ALA A 385 12.52 -4.14 23.74
N GLY A 386 12.24 -4.87 22.65
CA GLY A 386 11.87 -6.29 22.71
C GLY A 386 10.48 -6.60 23.31
N LYS A 387 9.64 -5.61 23.59
CA LYS A 387 8.26 -5.80 24.06
C LYS A 387 7.28 -5.61 22.89
N LEU A 388 6.45 -6.62 22.67
CA LEU A 388 5.26 -6.53 21.83
C LEU A 388 4.31 -5.49 22.44
N ILE A 389 4.12 -4.35 21.78
CA ILE A 389 3.07 -3.40 22.19
C ILE A 389 1.84 -3.76 21.37
N ASN A 390 0.91 -4.46 21.99
CA ASN A 390 -0.44 -4.62 21.47
C ASN A 390 -1.13 -3.24 21.52
N LYS A 391 -1.39 -2.61 20.39
CA LYS A 391 -2.18 -1.36 20.30
C LYS A 391 -3.70 -1.64 20.36
N SER A 392 -4.16 -2.44 21.30
CA SER A 392 -5.59 -2.57 21.59
C SER A 392 -5.99 -1.89 22.92
N GLN A 393 -5.06 -1.16 23.58
CA GLN A 393 -5.37 -0.42 24.79
C GLN A 393 -4.55 0.89 24.82
N GLU A 394 -5.05 1.91 24.08
CA GLU A 394 -4.99 3.33 24.42
C GLU A 394 -5.91 4.13 23.48
#